data_d894e9b3e72d1adad9d619e23d5b0e80
#
_entry.id   d894e9b3e72d1adad9d619e23d5b0e80
#
_cell.length_a   1.000
_cell.length_b   1.000
_cell.length_c   1.000
_cell.angle_alpha   90.00
_cell.angle_beta   90.00
_cell.angle_gamma   90.00
#
_symmetry.space_group_name_H-M   'P 1'
#
loop_
_entity.id
_entity.type
_entity.pdbx_description
1 polymer ?
#
loop_
_entity_poly.entity_id
_entity_poly.type
_entity_poly.pdbx_seq_one_letter_code
_entity_poly.pdbx_strand_id
1 'polypeptide(L)'
;MKKRIASVLVALVMVLSLVPKTSWAWTSTVTTLEQLKSAMSELSYNNTIEIVVSGTIEISETLNIRPTRTTNGSMAWYEYYNQRVVISGADANSKLVRAEGFKGSLFNLTGEQGYSGAGGSDHPAYAALTLKDITVDGGGDKTTAT
;
A
#
# COMPACT_ATOMS: atom_id res chain seq x y z
N MET A 1 -13.30 47.26 -13.96
CA MET A 1 -13.36 45.79 -14.12
C MET A 1 -11.99 45.11 -14.18
N LYS A 2 -10.98 45.65 -14.88
CA LYS A 2 -9.63 44.99 -15.01
C LYS A 2 -8.89 44.75 -13.67
N LYS A 3 -9.03 45.61 -12.68
CA LYS A 3 -8.37 45.46 -11.35
C LYS A 3 -8.93 44.32 -10.50
N ARG A 4 -10.22 43.97 -10.63
CA ARG A 4 -10.87 42.90 -9.87
C ARG A 4 -10.50 41.52 -10.41
N ILE A 5 -10.31 41.39 -11.72
CA ILE A 5 -9.89 40.14 -12.37
C ILE A 5 -8.46 39.77 -11.98
N ALA A 6 -7.55 40.78 -11.93
CA ALA A 6 -6.16 40.54 -11.51
C ALA A 6 -6.06 40.05 -10.06
N SER A 7 -6.89 40.59 -9.14
CA SER A 7 -6.91 40.19 -7.74
C SER A 7 -7.40 38.74 -7.55
N VAL A 8 -8.43 38.33 -8.32
CA VAL A 8 -8.94 36.95 -8.27
C VAL A 8 -7.91 35.96 -8.83
N LEU A 9 -7.19 36.34 -9.89
CA LEU A 9 -6.17 35.50 -10.50
C LEU A 9 -4.98 35.28 -9.56
N VAL A 10 -4.54 36.31 -8.85
CA VAL A 10 -3.46 36.22 -7.85
C VAL A 10 -3.89 35.35 -6.66
N ALA A 11 -5.13 35.49 -6.18
CA ALA A 11 -5.64 34.64 -5.11
C ALA A 11 -5.73 33.17 -5.54
N LEU A 12 -6.14 32.88 -6.77
CA LEU A 12 -6.19 31.51 -7.31
C LEU A 12 -4.80 30.89 -7.42
N VAL A 13 -3.79 31.64 -7.87
CA VAL A 13 -2.41 31.18 -7.95
C VAL A 13 -1.82 30.91 -6.57
N MET A 14 -2.13 31.74 -5.57
CA MET A 14 -1.69 31.51 -4.18
C MET A 14 -2.33 30.25 -3.57
N VAL A 15 -3.60 29.98 -3.85
CA VAL A 15 -4.25 28.77 -3.35
C VAL A 15 -3.65 27.51 -3.99
N LEU A 16 -3.30 27.55 -5.28
CA LEU A 16 -2.63 26.42 -5.93
C LEU A 16 -1.19 26.19 -5.42
N SER A 17 -0.52 27.23 -4.93
CA SER A 17 0.85 27.09 -4.38
C SER A 17 0.89 26.55 -2.95
N LEU A 18 -0.26 26.55 -2.25
CA LEU A 18 -0.41 25.99 -0.89
C LEU A 18 -0.83 24.53 -0.89
N VAL A 19 -1.09 23.94 -2.06
CA VAL A 19 -1.27 22.49 -2.15
C VAL A 19 0.08 21.86 -1.78
N PRO A 20 0.21 21.13 -0.66
CA PRO A 20 1.45 20.45 -0.35
C PRO A 20 1.77 19.58 -1.54
N LYS A 21 3.02 19.66 -2.02
CA LYS A 21 3.54 18.71 -3.01
C LYS A 21 3.58 17.34 -2.31
N THR A 22 2.43 16.70 -2.20
CA THR A 22 2.36 15.31 -1.83
C THR A 22 3.15 14.55 -2.88
N SER A 23 4.23 13.93 -2.47
CA SER A 23 4.88 12.89 -3.28
C SER A 23 3.75 12.04 -3.86
N TRP A 24 3.83 11.71 -5.13
CA TRP A 24 2.84 10.91 -5.84
C TRP A 24 2.75 9.52 -5.21
N ALA A 25 2.17 9.43 -4.02
CA ALA A 25 1.72 8.19 -3.46
C ALA A 25 0.41 7.86 -4.18
N TRP A 26 0.38 6.73 -4.86
CA TRP A 26 -0.84 6.22 -5.45
C TRP A 26 -1.77 5.84 -4.30
N THR A 27 -2.77 6.66 -4.05
CA THR A 27 -3.78 6.38 -3.02
C THR A 27 -4.98 5.75 -3.69
N SER A 28 -5.25 4.49 -3.39
CA SER A 28 -6.41 3.75 -3.89
C SER A 28 -7.41 3.53 -2.77
N THR A 29 -8.68 3.92 -2.98
CA THR A 29 -9.76 3.54 -2.07
C THR A 29 -10.35 2.20 -2.50
N VAL A 30 -10.42 1.25 -1.57
CA VAL A 30 -10.85 -0.12 -1.83
C VAL A 30 -11.99 -0.52 -0.90
N THR A 31 -12.90 -1.35 -1.40
CA THR A 31 -14.07 -1.86 -0.67
C THR A 31 -14.20 -3.38 -0.75
N THR A 32 -13.38 -4.02 -1.59
CA THR A 32 -13.39 -5.49 -1.78
C THR A 32 -11.99 -6.07 -1.66
N LEU A 33 -11.91 -7.38 -1.41
CA LEU A 33 -10.64 -8.11 -1.35
C LEU A 33 -9.88 -8.05 -2.68
N GLU A 34 -10.58 -8.16 -3.80
CA GLU A 34 -9.97 -8.10 -5.14
C GLU A 34 -9.34 -6.73 -5.40
N GLN A 35 -10.02 -5.64 -5.03
CA GLN A 35 -9.50 -4.29 -5.16
C GLN A 35 -8.26 -4.11 -4.25
N LEU A 36 -8.32 -4.63 -3.02
CA LEU A 36 -7.19 -4.58 -2.09
C LEU A 36 -5.98 -5.31 -2.66
N LYS A 37 -6.16 -6.52 -3.19
CA LYS A 37 -5.09 -7.31 -3.83
C LYS A 37 -4.54 -6.59 -5.05
N SER A 38 -5.40 -6.04 -5.90
CA SER A 38 -4.98 -5.27 -7.08
C SER A 38 -4.13 -4.07 -6.68
N ALA A 39 -4.57 -3.28 -5.70
CA ALA A 39 -3.83 -2.12 -5.20
C ALA A 39 -2.47 -2.53 -4.59
N MET A 40 -2.42 -3.65 -3.85
CA MET A 40 -1.16 -4.18 -3.28
C MET A 40 -0.20 -4.70 -4.35
N SER A 41 -0.68 -5.09 -5.53
CA SER A 41 0.13 -5.62 -6.62
C SER A 41 0.69 -4.53 -7.55
N GLU A 42 0.32 -3.28 -7.35
CA GLU A 42 0.86 -2.18 -8.15
C GLU A 42 2.37 -2.06 -7.94
N LEU A 43 3.08 -2.00 -9.07
CA LEU A 43 4.54 -1.91 -9.06
C LEU A 43 4.97 -0.51 -8.61
N SER A 44 5.53 -0.44 -7.43
CA SER A 44 6.05 0.80 -6.88
C SER A 44 7.57 0.71 -6.74
N TYR A 45 8.29 1.43 -7.59
CA TYR A 45 9.75 1.51 -7.53
C TYR A 45 10.19 2.29 -6.28
N ASN A 46 10.49 1.59 -5.18
CA ASN A 46 10.90 2.20 -3.90
C ASN A 46 9.91 3.20 -3.30
N ASN A 47 8.67 3.25 -3.80
CA ASN A 47 7.63 4.13 -3.28
C ASN A 47 6.74 3.37 -2.29
N THR A 48 5.95 4.12 -1.56
CA THR A 48 4.93 3.58 -0.67
C THR A 48 3.60 3.49 -1.42
N ILE A 49 2.95 2.33 -1.37
CA ILE A 49 1.59 2.15 -1.84
C ILE A 49 0.66 2.52 -0.68
N GLU A 50 -0.19 3.51 -0.87
CA GLU A 50 -1.18 3.93 0.13
C GLU A 50 -2.57 3.43 -0.28
N ILE A 51 -3.21 2.66 0.60
CA ILE A 51 -4.52 2.05 0.37
C ILE A 51 -5.47 2.51 1.46
N VAL A 52 -6.62 3.02 1.08
CA VAL A 52 -7.69 3.43 2.00
C VAL A 52 -8.81 2.41 1.91
N VAL A 53 -9.06 1.72 3.00
CA VAL A 53 -10.17 0.76 3.12
C VAL A 53 -11.43 1.51 3.53
N SER A 54 -12.51 1.30 2.80
CA SER A 54 -13.83 1.85 3.15
C SER A 54 -14.80 0.70 3.43
N GLY A 55 -15.33 0.66 4.65
CA GLY A 55 -16.20 -0.41 5.12
C GLY A 55 -15.44 -1.66 5.58
N THR A 56 -16.08 -2.82 5.50
CA THR A 56 -15.53 -4.10 5.95
C THR A 56 -15.10 -4.95 4.76
N ILE A 57 -13.84 -5.41 4.77
CA ILE A 57 -13.32 -6.36 3.79
C ILE A 57 -13.04 -7.69 4.48
N GLU A 58 -13.66 -8.77 4.01
CA GLU A 58 -13.37 -10.12 4.46
C GLU A 58 -12.13 -10.67 3.75
N ILE A 59 -11.17 -11.14 4.55
CA ILE A 59 -9.91 -11.72 4.08
C ILE A 59 -10.02 -13.24 4.11
N SER A 60 -10.18 -13.84 2.93
CA SER A 60 -10.34 -15.29 2.75
C SER A 60 -9.07 -16.01 2.30
N GLU A 61 -8.00 -15.28 2.09
CA GLU A 61 -6.68 -15.81 1.70
C GLU A 61 -5.56 -14.95 2.30
N THR A 62 -4.35 -15.49 2.38
CA THR A 62 -3.20 -14.75 2.89
C THR A 62 -2.76 -13.66 1.90
N LEU A 63 -2.70 -12.43 2.36
CA LEU A 63 -2.19 -11.30 1.61
C LEU A 63 -0.67 -11.27 1.68
N ASN A 64 -0.01 -11.55 0.56
CA ASN A 64 1.43 -11.58 0.49
C ASN A 64 2.00 -10.21 0.11
N ILE A 65 2.93 -9.71 0.92
CA ILE A 65 3.69 -8.50 0.67
C ILE A 65 5.15 -8.92 0.50
N ARG A 66 5.67 -8.73 -0.71
CA ARG A 66 7.02 -9.15 -1.07
C ARG A 66 7.68 -8.12 -1.97
N PRO A 67 8.99 -7.99 -1.94
CA PRO A 67 9.72 -7.14 -2.85
C PRO A 67 9.38 -7.42 -4.30
N THR A 68 9.27 -6.36 -5.08
CA THR A 68 9.00 -6.48 -6.50
C THR A 68 10.29 -6.72 -7.25
N ARG A 69 10.27 -7.71 -8.15
CA ARG A 69 11.37 -8.02 -9.06
C ARG A 69 11.11 -7.42 -10.42
N THR A 70 12.10 -6.71 -10.96
CA THR A 70 12.08 -6.29 -12.35
C THR A 70 13.27 -6.86 -13.11
N THR A 71 13.10 -7.12 -14.38
CA THR A 71 14.16 -7.51 -15.29
C THR A 71 14.54 -6.29 -16.11
N ASN A 72 15.80 -5.89 -16.06
CA ASN A 72 16.28 -4.80 -16.88
C ASN A 72 16.71 -5.34 -18.24
N GLY A 73 15.82 -5.25 -19.24
CA GLY A 73 16.07 -5.44 -20.67
C GLY A 73 16.93 -6.64 -21.05
N SER A 74 18.02 -6.41 -21.77
CA SER A 74 18.90 -7.41 -22.38
C SER A 74 20.07 -7.89 -21.48
N MET A 75 20.16 -7.43 -20.24
CA MET A 75 21.14 -7.91 -19.27
C MET A 75 20.44 -8.73 -18.19
N ALA A 76 21.02 -9.90 -17.85
CA ALA A 76 20.48 -10.82 -16.86
C ALA A 76 20.58 -10.28 -15.41
N TRP A 77 20.18 -9.03 -15.22
CA TRP A 77 20.21 -8.34 -13.94
C TRP A 77 18.80 -8.29 -13.40
N TYR A 78 18.63 -8.72 -12.16
CA TYR A 78 17.38 -8.56 -11.44
C TYR A 78 17.57 -7.46 -10.41
N GLU A 79 16.70 -6.45 -10.44
CA GLU A 79 16.63 -5.46 -9.38
C GLU A 79 15.41 -5.78 -8.52
N TYR A 80 15.63 -5.85 -7.21
CA TYR A 80 14.55 -5.97 -6.25
C TYR A 80 14.30 -4.60 -5.62
N TYR A 81 13.04 -4.22 -5.58
CA TYR A 81 12.60 -2.98 -4.95
C TYR A 81 11.83 -3.28 -3.68
N ASN A 82 12.13 -2.53 -2.62
CA ASN A 82 11.38 -2.60 -1.39
C ASN A 82 9.90 -2.34 -1.66
N GLN A 83 9.04 -3.19 -1.15
CA GLN A 83 7.61 -2.95 -1.17
C GLN A 83 7.17 -2.43 0.19
N ARG A 84 6.61 -1.24 0.21
CA ARG A 84 6.02 -0.62 1.39
C ARG A 84 4.56 -0.38 1.14
N VAL A 85 3.71 -0.99 1.98
CA VAL A 85 2.26 -0.87 1.89
C VAL A 85 1.76 -0.20 3.16
N VAL A 86 0.97 0.85 3.01
CA VAL A 86 0.23 1.50 4.10
C VAL A 86 -1.24 1.24 3.85
N ILE A 87 -1.90 0.59 4.79
CA ILE A 87 -3.36 0.38 4.74
C ILE A 87 -3.97 1.21 5.85
N SER A 88 -4.88 2.10 5.49
CA SER A 88 -5.59 2.96 6.42
C SER A 88 -7.10 2.79 6.31
N GLY A 89 -7.83 3.07 7.39
CA GLY A 89 -9.27 3.15 7.35
C GLY A 89 -9.75 4.50 6.84
N ALA A 90 -10.80 4.52 6.02
CA ALA A 90 -11.47 5.74 5.61
C ALA A 90 -12.23 6.40 6.78
N ASP A 91 -12.71 5.58 7.71
CA ASP A 91 -13.45 5.97 8.90
C ASP A 91 -13.35 4.91 10.02
N ALA A 92 -14.01 5.14 11.14
CA ALA A 92 -14.02 4.25 12.30
C ALA A 92 -14.70 2.88 12.06
N ASN A 93 -15.45 2.73 10.95
CA ASN A 93 -16.11 1.48 10.58
C ASN A 93 -15.26 0.62 9.64
N SER A 94 -14.13 1.14 9.19
CA SER A 94 -13.24 0.46 8.28
C SER A 94 -12.53 -0.70 8.97
N LYS A 95 -12.68 -1.93 8.40
CA LYS A 95 -12.19 -3.16 9.00
C LYS A 95 -11.65 -4.14 7.97
N LEU A 96 -10.62 -4.88 8.38
CA LEU A 96 -10.19 -6.11 7.73
C LEU A 96 -10.55 -7.27 8.66
N VAL A 97 -11.37 -8.16 8.19
CA VAL A 97 -11.92 -9.26 9.03
C VAL A 97 -11.54 -10.59 8.40
N ARG A 98 -11.09 -11.54 9.21
CA ARG A 98 -10.87 -12.91 8.74
C ARG A 98 -12.19 -13.52 8.28
N ALA A 99 -12.23 -14.05 7.06
CA ALA A 99 -13.38 -14.79 6.57
C ALA A 99 -13.59 -16.07 7.38
N GLU A 100 -14.84 -16.47 7.52
CA GLU A 100 -15.21 -17.71 8.19
C GLU A 100 -14.53 -18.92 7.52
N GLY A 101 -13.96 -19.79 8.33
CA GLY A 101 -13.23 -20.98 7.85
C GLY A 101 -11.82 -20.74 7.34
N PHE A 102 -11.39 -19.51 7.14
CA PHE A 102 -10.00 -19.22 6.76
C PHE A 102 -9.08 -19.31 7.98
N LYS A 103 -8.10 -20.22 7.94
CA LYS A 103 -7.16 -20.50 9.05
C LYS A 103 -5.74 -19.96 8.80
N GLY A 104 -5.46 -19.39 7.64
CA GLY A 104 -4.15 -18.82 7.30
C GLY A 104 -3.85 -17.51 8.00
N SER A 105 -2.62 -17.02 7.92
CA SER A 105 -2.27 -15.67 8.34
C SER A 105 -2.94 -14.64 7.45
N LEU A 106 -3.41 -13.52 7.99
CA LEU A 106 -4.01 -12.44 7.18
C LEU A 106 -2.95 -11.81 6.27
N PHE A 107 -1.75 -11.60 6.80
CA PHE A 107 -0.64 -11.03 6.07
C PHE A 107 0.58 -11.93 6.17
N ASN A 108 1.35 -11.98 5.09
CA ASN A 108 2.65 -12.62 5.04
C ASN A 108 3.65 -11.65 4.41
N LEU A 109 4.66 -11.28 5.16
CA LEU A 109 5.74 -10.40 4.72
C LEU A 109 6.99 -11.22 4.48
N THR A 110 7.51 -11.17 3.27
CA THR A 110 8.74 -11.86 2.91
C THR A 110 9.77 -10.86 2.42
N GLY A 111 11.04 -11.06 2.85
CA GLY A 111 12.19 -10.37 2.26
C GLY A 111 12.76 -11.22 1.13
N GLU A 112 13.49 -10.59 0.22
CA GLU A 112 14.26 -11.28 -0.82
C GLU A 112 15.73 -10.93 -0.66
N GLN A 113 16.58 -11.94 -0.84
CA GLN A 113 18.01 -11.70 -0.99
C GLN A 113 18.23 -11.09 -2.37
N GLY A 114 18.59 -9.80 -2.40
CA GLY A 114 18.90 -9.14 -3.66
C GLY A 114 20.10 -9.81 -4.31
N TYR A 115 19.92 -10.33 -5.52
CA TYR A 115 21.04 -10.80 -6.35
C TYR A 115 21.44 -9.68 -7.30
N SER A 116 22.63 -9.17 -7.12
CA SER A 116 23.26 -8.31 -8.10
C SER A 116 24.23 -9.15 -8.91
N GLY A 117 23.96 -9.30 -10.21
CA GLY A 117 24.87 -10.00 -11.12
C GLY A 117 26.23 -9.27 -11.21
N ALA A 118 27.29 -10.04 -11.52
CA ALA A 118 28.65 -9.64 -11.88
C ALA A 118 29.18 -8.32 -11.25
N GLY A 119 29.49 -8.35 -9.96
CA GLY A 119 30.28 -7.29 -9.29
C GLY A 119 29.48 -6.27 -8.48
N GLY A 120 28.18 -6.47 -8.30
CA GLY A 120 27.37 -5.64 -7.42
C GLY A 120 27.26 -6.22 -6.01
N SER A 121 27.10 -5.35 -5.03
CA SER A 121 26.84 -5.73 -3.65
C SER A 121 25.41 -6.25 -3.51
N ASP A 122 25.25 -7.32 -2.73
CA ASP A 122 23.92 -7.82 -2.34
C ASP A 122 23.13 -6.71 -1.64
N HIS A 123 22.07 -6.23 -2.27
CA HIS A 123 21.13 -5.30 -1.65
C HIS A 123 19.87 -6.06 -1.27
N PRO A 124 19.70 -6.44 0.00
CA PRO A 124 18.48 -7.10 0.44
C PRO A 124 17.30 -6.16 0.24
N ALA A 125 16.22 -6.69 -0.32
CA ALA A 125 14.97 -5.98 -0.47
C ALA A 125 13.97 -6.41 0.61
N TYR A 126 13.23 -5.46 1.12
CA TYR A 126 12.33 -5.65 2.26
C TYR A 126 10.88 -5.39 1.89
N ALA A 127 10.00 -6.13 2.52
CA ALA A 127 8.57 -5.82 2.56
C ALA A 127 8.23 -5.17 3.89
N ALA A 128 7.39 -4.14 3.86
CA ALA A 128 6.90 -3.47 5.05
C ALA A 128 5.40 -3.22 4.94
N LEU A 129 4.68 -3.44 6.03
CA LEU A 129 3.26 -3.14 6.18
C LEU A 129 3.07 -2.17 7.34
N THR A 130 2.31 -1.12 7.09
CA THR A 130 1.84 -0.19 8.11
C THR A 130 0.32 -0.18 8.11
N LEU A 131 -0.27 -0.35 9.28
CA LEU A 131 -1.72 -0.27 9.48
C LEU A 131 -2.02 1.01 10.27
N LYS A 132 -2.95 1.84 9.77
CA LYS A 132 -3.31 3.12 10.38
C LYS A 132 -4.84 3.24 10.46
N ASP A 133 -5.33 3.62 11.61
CA ASP A 133 -6.75 3.96 11.82
C ASP A 133 -7.73 2.91 11.23
N ILE A 134 -7.37 1.63 11.32
CA ILE A 134 -8.14 0.50 10.79
C ILE A 134 -8.22 -0.62 11.82
N THR A 135 -9.38 -1.22 11.97
CA THR A 135 -9.55 -2.41 12.80
C THR A 135 -9.15 -3.65 12.02
N VAL A 136 -8.32 -4.50 12.61
CA VAL A 136 -7.99 -5.83 12.08
C VAL A 136 -8.54 -6.88 13.02
N ASP A 137 -9.54 -7.64 12.56
CA ASP A 137 -10.14 -8.72 13.32
C ASP A 137 -9.62 -10.07 12.79
N GLY A 138 -8.78 -10.70 13.56
CA GLY A 138 -8.20 -12.01 13.24
C GLY A 138 -9.17 -13.18 13.41
N GLY A 139 -10.42 -12.94 13.82
CA GLY A 139 -11.39 -14.00 14.02
C GLY A 139 -10.93 -15.02 15.07
N GLY A 140 -10.32 -14.56 16.15
CA GLY A 140 -9.86 -15.46 17.21
C GLY A 140 -11.05 -16.32 17.70
N ASP A 141 -10.85 -17.62 17.77
CA ASP A 141 -11.82 -18.54 18.35
C ASP A 141 -12.20 -18.03 19.74
N LYS A 142 -13.43 -17.60 19.87
CA LYS A 142 -14.06 -17.41 21.18
C LYS A 142 -14.39 -18.79 21.78
N THR A 143 -13.45 -19.69 21.79
CA THR A 143 -13.54 -20.89 22.64
C THR A 143 -13.46 -20.39 24.06
N THR A 144 -14.62 -20.12 24.64
CA THR A 144 -14.77 -20.09 26.07
C THR A 144 -14.19 -21.37 26.63
N ALA A 145 -13.03 -21.26 27.25
CA ALA A 145 -12.54 -22.34 28.12
C ALA A 145 -13.63 -22.57 29.17
N THR A 146 -14.29 -23.71 29.11
CA THR A 146 -15.10 -24.26 30.16
C THR A 146 -14.23 -24.92 31.21
#